data_9a12a2972f752f6da3e4e66d40b40708
#
_entry.id   9a12a2972f752f6da3e4e66d40b40708
#
_cell.length_a   1.000
_cell.length_b   1.000
_cell.length_c   1.000
_cell.angle_alpha   90.00
_cell.angle_beta   90.00
_cell.angle_gamma   90.00
#
_symmetry.space_group_name_H-M   'P 1'
#
loop_
_entity.id
_entity.type
_entity.pdbx_description
1 polymer ?
#
loop_
_entity_poly.entity_id
_entity_poly.type
_entity_poly.pdbx_seq_one_letter_code
_entity_poly.pdbx_strand_id
1 'polypeptide(L)'
;THSAGGRMKLFLPADRFTLGAARHEKGQRANEFLRNVSLSKPFYAGLHEVTNAEYSKYDSNKAKGASAEPVTSVSWQDAALFCNWLSKKEKLTPFYVFSGNRMTGFNKNANGYRLLSEAEWEWLARKAGKSSQTLYVWGDESVIPGSAANIADETAEGHVRFYVPNYTDGFAGVAPVGSFQREKSGLYDMAGNVSEWVHDYYSIVPPDDNAMQKDPLGDQAGDSHVAKGANWRSGTVTELRPAFREGLVNGRDDLGFRIGRYL
;
A
#
# COMPACT_ATOMS: atom_id res chain seq x y z
N THR A 1 -18.47 -5.58 -1.20
CA THR A 1 -18.48 -4.44 -0.25
C THR A 1 -18.43 -5.00 1.15
N HIS A 2 -17.55 -4.50 2.00
CA HIS A 2 -17.50 -4.86 3.42
C HIS A 2 -18.38 -3.93 4.27
N SER A 3 -18.63 -4.32 5.52
CA SER A 3 -19.61 -3.63 6.39
C SER A 3 -19.21 -2.21 6.83
N ALA A 4 -17.96 -1.82 6.63
CA ALA A 4 -17.55 -0.42 6.80
C ALA A 4 -17.86 0.46 5.57
N GLY A 5 -18.21 -0.14 4.43
CA GLY A 5 -18.67 0.54 3.23
C GLY A 5 -17.73 0.46 2.03
N GLY A 6 -16.49 0.04 2.21
CA GLY A 6 -15.51 -0.06 1.13
C GLY A 6 -15.76 -1.24 0.20
N ARG A 7 -15.36 -1.07 -1.05
CA ARG A 7 -15.44 -2.12 -2.08
C ARG A 7 -14.11 -2.84 -2.21
N MET A 8 -14.17 -4.13 -2.50
CA MET A 8 -13.01 -4.99 -2.67
C MET A 8 -13.07 -5.73 -3.99
N LYS A 9 -11.91 -6.08 -4.53
CA LYS A 9 -11.75 -6.93 -5.71
C LYS A 9 -11.03 -8.21 -5.32
N LEU A 10 -11.50 -9.35 -5.85
CA LEU A 10 -10.83 -10.64 -5.74
C LEU A 10 -9.71 -10.74 -6.77
N PHE A 11 -8.55 -11.18 -6.32
CA PHE A 11 -7.41 -11.54 -7.15
C PHE A 11 -7.11 -13.02 -7.02
N LEU A 12 -6.82 -13.67 -8.13
CA LEU A 12 -6.47 -15.08 -8.21
C LEU A 12 -5.03 -15.18 -8.76
N PRO A 13 -4.02 -14.78 -7.97
CA PRO A 13 -2.66 -14.82 -8.45
C PRO A 13 -2.21 -16.27 -8.62
N ALA A 14 -1.62 -16.57 -9.76
CA ALA A 14 -0.88 -17.79 -10.04
C ALA A 14 0.40 -17.35 -10.73
N ASP A 15 1.14 -16.44 -10.09
CA ASP A 15 2.13 -15.61 -10.75
C ASP A 15 3.44 -15.59 -9.99
N ARG A 16 4.51 -15.39 -10.75
CA ARG A 16 5.85 -15.14 -10.24
C ARG A 16 6.25 -13.74 -10.66
N PHE A 17 6.90 -13.02 -9.79
CA PHE A 17 7.42 -11.69 -10.09
C PHE A 17 8.65 -11.40 -9.22
N THR A 18 9.38 -10.36 -9.58
CA THR A 18 10.53 -9.89 -8.82
C THR A 18 10.15 -8.62 -8.08
N LEU A 19 10.12 -8.70 -6.76
CA LEU A 19 9.96 -7.58 -5.86
C LEU A 19 11.28 -6.82 -5.74
N GLY A 20 11.22 -5.49 -5.58
CA GLY A 20 12.40 -4.66 -5.46
C GLY A 20 12.92 -4.15 -6.80
N ALA A 21 14.17 -3.71 -6.83
CA ALA A 21 14.78 -3.11 -8.00
C ALA A 21 16.26 -3.47 -8.14
N ALA A 22 16.72 -3.58 -9.37
CA ALA A 22 18.13 -3.80 -9.69
C ALA A 22 18.95 -2.54 -9.39
N ARG A 23 20.22 -2.71 -9.05
CA ARG A 23 21.13 -1.60 -8.67
C ARG A 23 21.30 -0.54 -9.74
N HIS A 24 21.14 -0.89 -10.99
CA HIS A 24 21.25 0.04 -12.12
C HIS A 24 19.95 0.78 -12.46
N GLU A 25 18.84 0.41 -11.81
CA GLU A 25 17.56 1.09 -12.02
C GLU A 25 17.61 2.52 -11.49
N LYS A 26 17.24 3.48 -12.34
CA LYS A 26 17.29 4.90 -11.99
C LYS A 26 16.42 5.16 -10.75
N GLY A 27 17.02 5.75 -9.72
CA GLY A 27 16.36 6.07 -8.45
C GLY A 27 16.33 4.93 -7.43
N GLN A 28 16.90 3.75 -7.75
CA GLN A 28 16.97 2.62 -6.82
C GLN A 28 17.68 2.97 -5.52
N ARG A 29 17.16 2.48 -4.41
CA ARG A 29 17.78 2.60 -3.08
C ARG A 29 18.30 1.24 -2.60
N ALA A 30 19.31 1.29 -1.71
CA ALA A 30 19.99 0.10 -1.22
C ALA A 30 19.08 -0.91 -0.49
N ASN A 31 17.94 -0.45 0.04
CA ASN A 31 16.97 -1.32 0.73
C ASN A 31 15.95 -2.00 -0.21
N GLU A 32 16.04 -1.77 -1.51
CA GLU A 32 15.14 -2.34 -2.51
C GLU A 32 15.75 -3.63 -3.07
N PHE A 33 15.92 -4.62 -2.21
CA PHE A 33 16.50 -5.90 -2.60
C PHE A 33 15.62 -6.64 -3.60
N LEU A 34 16.26 -7.25 -4.61
CA LEU A 34 15.58 -8.17 -5.51
C LEU A 34 15.16 -9.43 -4.75
N ARG A 35 13.89 -9.78 -4.84
CA ARG A 35 13.31 -10.98 -4.23
C ARG A 35 12.44 -11.69 -5.26
N ASN A 36 12.69 -12.96 -5.46
CA ASN A 36 11.83 -13.79 -6.30
C ASN A 36 10.61 -14.22 -5.50
N VAL A 37 9.44 -13.83 -5.95
CA VAL A 37 8.18 -14.09 -5.24
C VAL A 37 7.23 -14.88 -6.12
N SER A 38 6.57 -15.85 -5.53
CA SER A 38 5.42 -16.57 -6.09
C SER A 38 4.20 -16.27 -5.25
N LEU A 39 3.17 -15.70 -5.84
CA LEU A 39 1.86 -15.53 -5.20
C LEU A 39 0.92 -16.61 -5.71
N SER A 40 0.29 -17.35 -4.80
CA SER A 40 -0.59 -18.46 -5.11
C SER A 40 -1.92 -18.43 -4.37
N LYS A 41 -2.00 -17.72 -3.26
CA LYS A 41 -3.22 -17.65 -2.46
C LYS A 41 -4.18 -16.58 -3.02
N PRO A 42 -5.44 -16.94 -3.30
CA PRO A 42 -6.47 -15.96 -3.62
C PRO A 42 -6.66 -14.95 -2.48
N PHE A 43 -6.78 -13.68 -2.83
CA PHE A 43 -7.01 -12.63 -1.85
C PHE A 43 -7.88 -11.50 -2.40
N TYR A 44 -8.59 -10.84 -1.50
CA TYR A 44 -9.28 -9.59 -1.79
C TYR A 44 -8.37 -8.41 -1.44
N ALA A 45 -8.44 -7.35 -2.25
CA ALA A 45 -7.85 -6.05 -1.94
C ALA A 45 -8.89 -4.95 -2.09
N GLY A 46 -8.85 -3.95 -1.21
CA GLY A 46 -9.67 -2.76 -1.31
C GLY A 46 -9.43 -2.03 -2.63
N LEU A 47 -10.50 -1.54 -3.28
CA LEU A 47 -10.36 -0.79 -4.52
C LEU A 47 -9.53 0.48 -4.33
N HIS A 48 -9.59 1.08 -3.16
CA HIS A 48 -8.86 2.27 -2.75
C HIS A 48 -8.44 2.16 -1.28
N GLU A 49 -7.71 3.15 -0.80
CA GLU A 49 -7.33 3.27 0.61
C GLU A 49 -8.59 3.38 1.49
N VAL A 50 -8.50 2.96 2.75
CA VAL A 50 -9.57 3.12 3.74
C VAL A 50 -9.84 4.63 3.93
N THR A 51 -11.10 5.01 3.77
CA THR A 51 -11.52 6.42 3.89
C THR A 51 -11.80 6.82 5.33
N ASN A 52 -11.84 8.13 5.59
CA ASN A 52 -12.28 8.68 6.87
C ASN A 52 -13.71 8.22 7.21
N ALA A 53 -14.61 8.14 6.23
CA ALA A 53 -15.98 7.63 6.45
C ALA A 53 -16.00 6.16 6.90
N GLU A 54 -15.13 5.32 6.32
CA GLU A 54 -15.01 3.92 6.72
C GLU A 54 -14.39 3.77 8.11
N TYR A 55 -13.27 4.48 8.34
CA TYR A 55 -12.53 4.40 9.61
C TYR A 55 -13.32 4.98 10.79
N SER A 56 -14.10 6.03 10.58
CA SER A 56 -14.92 6.66 11.62
C SER A 56 -15.94 5.73 12.25
N LYS A 57 -16.34 4.67 11.56
CA LYS A 57 -17.22 3.63 12.11
C LYS A 57 -16.54 2.78 13.19
N TYR A 58 -15.22 2.77 13.19
CA TYR A 58 -14.39 2.14 14.21
C TYR A 58 -13.93 3.14 15.26
N ASP A 59 -13.31 4.25 14.83
CA ASP A 59 -12.79 5.31 15.69
C ASP A 59 -12.94 6.68 15.03
N SER A 60 -13.99 7.39 15.37
CA SER A 60 -14.28 8.73 14.83
C SER A 60 -13.29 9.79 15.31
N ASN A 61 -12.58 9.56 16.42
CA ASN A 61 -11.62 10.51 16.95
C ASN A 61 -10.35 10.61 16.10
N LYS A 62 -10.02 9.56 15.36
CA LYS A 62 -8.84 9.52 14.48
C LYS A 62 -9.16 9.82 13.01
N ALA A 63 -10.42 9.79 12.60
CA ALA A 63 -10.85 10.15 11.24
C ALA A 63 -11.01 11.67 11.13
N LYS A 64 -9.94 12.39 10.77
CA LYS A 64 -9.88 13.86 10.83
C LYS A 64 -10.11 14.58 9.51
N GLY A 65 -10.09 13.89 8.39
CA GLY A 65 -10.25 14.47 7.06
C GLY A 65 -11.70 14.46 6.56
N ALA A 66 -11.89 14.90 5.32
CA ALA A 66 -13.17 14.76 4.64
C ALA A 66 -13.55 13.28 4.45
N SER A 67 -14.84 12.98 4.43
CA SER A 67 -15.33 11.60 4.46
C SER A 67 -14.79 10.71 3.34
N ALA A 68 -14.63 11.25 2.14
CA ALA A 68 -14.14 10.50 0.97
C ALA A 68 -12.62 10.51 0.80
N GLU A 69 -11.88 11.20 1.67
CA GLU A 69 -10.42 11.18 1.67
C GLU A 69 -9.90 9.95 2.45
N PRO A 70 -8.69 9.45 2.10
CA PRO A 70 -8.07 8.39 2.90
C PRO A 70 -7.84 8.84 4.34
N VAL A 71 -8.08 7.95 5.29
CA VAL A 71 -7.66 8.18 6.68
C VAL A 71 -6.13 8.20 6.74
N THR A 72 -5.58 9.19 7.44
CA THR A 72 -4.14 9.38 7.63
C THR A 72 -3.80 9.61 9.10
N SER A 73 -2.52 9.73 9.42
CA SER A 73 -2.03 9.95 10.78
C SER A 73 -2.43 8.86 11.77
N VAL A 74 -2.70 7.66 11.27
CA VAL A 74 -2.94 6.46 12.06
C VAL A 74 -1.68 5.60 12.08
N SER A 75 -1.42 4.92 13.20
CA SER A 75 -0.30 3.99 13.31
C SER A 75 -0.59 2.69 12.57
N TRP A 76 0.45 1.90 12.34
CA TRP A 76 0.28 0.53 11.82
C TRP A 76 -0.64 -0.30 12.73
N GLN A 77 -0.46 -0.16 14.03
CA GLN A 77 -1.29 -0.85 15.03
C GLN A 77 -2.76 -0.42 14.94
N ASP A 78 -3.04 0.86 14.75
CA ASP A 78 -4.40 1.36 14.53
C ASP A 78 -5.04 0.71 13.30
N ALA A 79 -4.28 0.58 12.21
CA ALA A 79 -4.74 -0.08 11.00
C ALA A 79 -5.01 -1.57 11.21
N ALA A 80 -4.14 -2.27 11.93
CA ALA A 80 -4.32 -3.70 12.27
C ALA A 80 -5.53 -3.92 13.18
N LEU A 81 -5.75 -3.04 14.16
CA LEU A 81 -6.92 -3.07 15.03
C LEU A 81 -8.23 -2.82 14.27
N PHE A 82 -8.22 -1.89 13.30
CA PHE A 82 -9.35 -1.68 12.39
C PHE A 82 -9.67 -2.97 11.62
N CYS A 83 -8.66 -3.65 11.08
CA CYS A 83 -8.84 -4.93 10.38
C CYS A 83 -9.51 -5.98 11.27
N ASN A 84 -9.06 -6.11 12.52
CA ASN A 84 -9.62 -7.07 13.46
C ASN A 84 -11.05 -6.69 13.90
N TRP A 85 -11.31 -5.40 14.09
CA TRP A 85 -12.66 -4.91 14.37
C TRP A 85 -13.62 -5.28 13.24
N LEU A 86 -13.23 -5.02 11.99
CA LEU A 86 -14.04 -5.33 10.81
C LEU A 86 -14.26 -6.84 10.66
N SER A 87 -13.22 -7.64 10.91
CA SER A 87 -13.30 -9.10 10.88
C SER A 87 -14.32 -9.62 11.89
N LYS A 88 -14.26 -9.14 13.12
CA LYS A 88 -15.22 -9.51 14.17
C LYS A 88 -16.64 -9.11 13.82
N LYS A 89 -16.83 -7.91 13.27
CA LYS A 89 -18.13 -7.42 12.83
C LYS A 89 -18.76 -8.31 11.76
N GLU A 90 -17.95 -8.88 10.89
CA GLU A 90 -18.38 -9.80 9.83
C GLU A 90 -18.26 -11.28 10.19
N LYS A 91 -17.97 -11.60 11.45
CA LYS A 91 -17.83 -12.98 11.96
C LYS A 91 -16.74 -13.77 11.23
N LEU A 92 -15.71 -13.08 10.77
CA LEU A 92 -14.50 -13.70 10.21
C LEU A 92 -13.49 -13.96 11.31
N THR A 93 -12.58 -14.92 11.09
CA THR A 93 -11.47 -15.18 12.00
C THR A 93 -10.46 -14.05 11.94
N PRO A 94 -10.19 -13.31 13.03
CA PRO A 94 -9.22 -12.23 13.04
C PRO A 94 -7.83 -12.70 12.61
N PHE A 95 -7.18 -11.90 11.77
CA PHE A 95 -5.83 -12.21 11.27
C PHE A 95 -4.76 -11.90 12.32
N TYR A 96 -4.86 -10.74 12.97
CA TYR A 96 -3.88 -10.31 13.98
C TYR A 96 -4.24 -10.80 15.37
N VAL A 97 -3.22 -11.19 16.14
CA VAL A 97 -3.34 -11.58 17.55
C VAL A 97 -2.82 -10.44 18.41
N PHE A 98 -3.66 -9.95 19.31
CA PHE A 98 -3.32 -8.87 20.23
C PHE A 98 -3.36 -9.34 21.69
N SER A 99 -2.41 -8.83 22.48
CA SER A 99 -2.46 -8.86 23.94
C SER A 99 -2.59 -7.40 24.41
N GLY A 100 -3.77 -7.04 24.92
CA GLY A 100 -4.12 -5.64 25.08
C GLY A 100 -4.08 -4.91 23.74
N ASN A 101 -3.34 -3.81 23.70
CA ASN A 101 -3.14 -3.01 22.47
C ASN A 101 -1.88 -3.39 21.67
N ARG A 102 -1.16 -4.43 22.08
CA ARG A 102 0.08 -4.87 21.43
C ARG A 102 -0.20 -6.07 20.51
N MET A 103 0.19 -5.98 19.25
CA MET A 103 0.19 -7.11 18.33
C MET A 103 1.31 -8.08 18.72
N THR A 104 0.95 -9.33 18.98
CA THR A 104 1.86 -10.39 19.42
C THR A 104 2.10 -11.47 18.37
N GLY A 105 1.32 -11.46 17.31
CA GLY A 105 1.45 -12.42 16.22
C GLY A 105 0.29 -12.31 15.23
N PHE A 106 0.25 -13.23 14.30
CA PHE A 106 -0.82 -13.29 13.31
C PHE A 106 -1.11 -14.74 12.88
N ASN A 107 -2.34 -14.98 12.47
CA ASN A 107 -2.80 -16.26 11.98
C ASN A 107 -2.87 -16.24 10.44
N LYS A 108 -1.86 -16.80 9.79
CA LYS A 108 -1.76 -16.87 8.31
C LYS A 108 -2.86 -17.69 7.62
N ASN A 109 -3.64 -18.45 8.38
CA ASN A 109 -4.76 -19.23 7.88
C ASN A 109 -6.12 -18.56 8.14
N ALA A 110 -6.14 -17.37 8.77
CA ALA A 110 -7.35 -16.63 9.02
C ALA A 110 -7.88 -16.02 7.71
N ASN A 111 -9.21 -15.96 7.61
CA ASN A 111 -9.91 -15.32 6.51
C ASN A 111 -10.34 -13.87 6.83
N GLY A 112 -9.96 -13.37 7.99
CA GLY A 112 -10.24 -11.99 8.41
C GLY A 112 -9.42 -10.95 7.67
N TYR A 113 -9.81 -9.70 7.84
CA TYR A 113 -9.13 -8.55 7.23
C TYR A 113 -7.74 -8.36 7.80
N ARG A 114 -6.84 -7.90 6.96
CA ARG A 114 -5.45 -7.59 7.26
C ARG A 114 -4.93 -6.50 6.32
N LEU A 115 -3.77 -5.98 6.60
CA LEU A 115 -3.04 -5.21 5.62
C LEU A 115 -2.52 -6.15 4.51
N LEU A 116 -2.37 -5.63 3.30
CA LEU A 116 -1.72 -6.37 2.23
C LEU A 116 -0.26 -6.64 2.63
N SER A 117 0.29 -7.78 2.21
CA SER A 117 1.72 -7.97 2.32
C SER A 117 2.46 -7.03 1.36
N GLU A 118 3.73 -6.74 1.65
CA GLU A 118 4.57 -5.93 0.75
C GLU A 118 4.60 -6.54 -0.65
N ALA A 119 4.71 -7.87 -0.74
CA ALA A 119 4.71 -8.58 -2.01
C ALA A 119 3.39 -8.47 -2.76
N GLU A 120 2.26 -8.60 -2.08
CA GLU A 120 0.93 -8.41 -2.69
C GLU A 120 0.74 -6.97 -3.17
N TRP A 121 1.14 -5.99 -2.36
CA TRP A 121 1.03 -4.58 -2.72
C TRP A 121 1.84 -4.26 -3.98
N GLU A 122 3.10 -4.68 -4.04
CA GLU A 122 3.97 -4.41 -5.18
C GLU A 122 3.53 -5.17 -6.43
N TRP A 123 3.05 -6.41 -6.28
CA TRP A 123 2.46 -7.18 -7.38
C TRP A 123 1.23 -6.47 -7.96
N LEU A 124 0.34 -5.97 -7.11
CA LEU A 124 -0.84 -5.20 -7.54
C LEU A 124 -0.45 -3.94 -8.30
N ALA A 125 0.56 -3.24 -7.84
CA ALA A 125 1.04 -2.01 -8.46
C ALA A 125 1.74 -2.23 -9.80
N ARG A 126 2.51 -3.31 -9.93
CA ARG A 126 3.44 -3.49 -11.06
C ARG A 126 3.04 -4.58 -12.06
N LYS A 127 2.30 -5.61 -11.64
CA LYS A 127 2.07 -6.80 -12.47
C LYS A 127 0.61 -7.14 -12.71
N ALA A 128 -0.28 -6.95 -11.74
CA ALA A 128 -1.68 -7.32 -11.83
C ALA A 128 -2.38 -6.65 -13.02
N GLY A 129 -3.02 -7.44 -13.86
CA GLY A 129 -3.69 -6.96 -15.08
C GLY A 129 -2.77 -6.56 -16.22
N LYS A 130 -1.48 -6.91 -16.15
CA LYS A 130 -0.46 -6.60 -17.15
C LYS A 130 0.20 -7.85 -17.66
N SER A 131 0.68 -7.81 -18.92
CA SER A 131 1.44 -8.90 -19.54
C SER A 131 2.82 -9.09 -18.92
N SER A 132 3.45 -7.99 -18.49
CA SER A 132 4.76 -7.96 -17.84
C SER A 132 4.77 -6.99 -16.68
N GLN A 133 5.73 -7.20 -15.76
CA GLN A 133 6.01 -6.32 -14.64
C GLN A 133 6.55 -4.96 -15.13
N THR A 134 6.08 -3.86 -14.57
CA THR A 134 6.45 -2.49 -14.96
C THR A 134 7.26 -1.78 -13.89
N LEU A 135 7.97 -0.70 -14.28
CA LEU A 135 8.73 0.16 -13.36
C LEU A 135 7.81 1.00 -12.48
N TYR A 136 6.77 1.56 -13.09
CA TYR A 136 5.77 2.41 -12.43
C TYR A 136 4.40 1.73 -12.49
N VAL A 137 3.46 2.24 -11.72
CA VAL A 137 2.07 1.74 -11.74
C VAL A 137 1.44 1.90 -13.13
N TRP A 138 1.74 3.00 -13.82
CA TRP A 138 1.20 3.29 -15.16
C TRP A 138 1.94 2.60 -16.31
N GLY A 139 3.14 2.05 -16.09
CA GLY A 139 3.97 1.42 -17.13
C GLY A 139 5.45 1.64 -16.91
N ASP A 140 6.22 1.62 -18.00
CA ASP A 140 7.68 1.78 -17.96
C ASP A 140 8.15 3.20 -18.29
N GLU A 141 7.27 4.02 -18.86
CA GLU A 141 7.61 5.37 -19.25
C GLU A 141 7.73 6.30 -18.05
N SER A 142 8.78 7.13 -18.03
CA SER A 142 9.00 8.11 -16.96
C SER A 142 8.03 9.30 -17.02
N VAL A 143 7.42 9.52 -18.17
CA VAL A 143 6.37 10.54 -18.32
C VAL A 143 5.08 10.06 -17.70
N ILE A 144 4.56 10.83 -16.77
CA ILE A 144 3.33 10.48 -16.05
C ILE A 144 2.13 10.76 -16.95
N PRO A 145 1.27 9.77 -17.22
CA PRO A 145 0.04 10.01 -17.97
C PRO A 145 -0.87 11.00 -17.23
N GLY A 146 -1.62 11.82 -17.97
CA GLY A 146 -2.61 12.71 -17.37
C GLY A 146 -3.60 11.97 -16.48
N SER A 147 -3.91 12.51 -15.31
CA SER A 147 -4.82 11.90 -14.32
C SER A 147 -4.38 10.55 -13.75
N ALA A 148 -3.07 10.25 -13.80
CA ALA A 148 -2.55 8.97 -13.29
C ALA A 148 -2.48 8.92 -11.76
N ALA A 149 -2.11 10.02 -11.10
CA ALA A 149 -1.84 10.01 -9.67
C ALA A 149 -1.87 11.39 -9.02
N ASN A 150 -2.19 11.43 -7.74
CA ASN A 150 -1.98 12.58 -6.86
C ASN A 150 -0.58 12.48 -6.25
N ILE A 151 0.34 13.30 -6.75
CA ILE A 151 1.75 13.38 -6.33
C ILE A 151 2.17 14.84 -6.13
N ALA A 152 3.41 15.08 -5.69
CA ALA A 152 3.97 16.43 -5.69
C ALA A 152 4.24 16.87 -7.14
N ASP A 153 3.37 17.69 -7.65
CA ASP A 153 3.35 18.22 -9.00
C ASP A 153 3.49 19.76 -9.00
N GLU A 154 3.22 20.42 -10.10
CA GLU A 154 3.26 21.88 -10.19
C GLU A 154 2.27 22.58 -9.23
N THR A 155 1.17 21.91 -8.86
CA THR A 155 0.20 22.45 -7.88
C THR A 155 0.85 22.58 -6.49
N ALA A 156 1.83 21.76 -6.18
CA ALA A 156 2.55 21.76 -4.91
C ALA A 156 3.79 22.69 -4.91
N GLU A 157 4.08 23.40 -5.99
CA GLU A 157 5.20 24.33 -6.04
C GLU A 157 5.15 25.36 -4.90
N GLY A 158 6.26 25.54 -4.20
CA GLY A 158 6.36 26.39 -3.02
C GLY A 158 5.91 25.73 -1.70
N HIS A 159 5.25 24.57 -1.76
CA HIS A 159 4.82 23.81 -0.58
C HIS A 159 5.68 22.59 -0.29
N VAL A 160 6.44 22.11 -1.29
CA VAL A 160 7.33 20.96 -1.19
C VAL A 160 8.69 21.28 -1.75
N ARG A 161 9.72 20.52 -1.33
CA ARG A 161 11.09 20.73 -1.80
C ARG A 161 11.30 20.26 -3.24
N PHE A 162 10.65 19.17 -3.62
CA PHE A 162 10.74 18.58 -4.95
C PHE A 162 9.36 18.32 -5.49
N TYR A 163 9.11 18.68 -6.72
CA TYR A 163 7.88 18.37 -7.43
C TYR A 163 8.17 17.96 -8.87
N VAL A 164 7.22 17.28 -9.48
CA VAL A 164 7.33 16.82 -10.87
C VAL A 164 6.90 17.95 -11.80
N PRO A 165 7.80 18.45 -12.66
CA PRO A 165 7.43 19.47 -13.62
C PRO A 165 6.60 18.89 -14.76
N ASN A 166 5.84 19.75 -15.43
CA ASN A 166 4.98 19.40 -16.58
C ASN A 166 3.88 18.36 -16.25
N TYR A 167 3.47 18.29 -15.00
CA TYR A 167 2.36 17.48 -14.52
C TYR A 167 1.53 18.31 -13.55
N THR A 168 0.21 18.23 -13.67
CA THR A 168 -0.72 18.93 -12.78
C THR A 168 -1.87 17.99 -12.44
N ASP A 169 -2.02 17.64 -11.16
CA ASP A 169 -3.08 16.77 -10.68
C ASP A 169 -4.26 17.54 -10.06
N GLY A 170 -4.04 18.80 -9.73
CA GLY A 170 -5.06 19.69 -9.16
C GLY A 170 -5.19 19.65 -7.63
N PHE A 171 -4.31 18.90 -6.95
CA PHE A 171 -4.36 18.74 -5.49
C PHE A 171 -2.99 19.06 -4.88
N ALA A 172 -2.95 20.01 -3.95
CA ALA A 172 -1.73 20.30 -3.17
C ALA A 172 -1.58 19.39 -1.94
N GLY A 173 -2.58 18.60 -1.63
CA GLY A 173 -2.64 17.67 -0.50
C GLY A 173 -3.44 16.42 -0.87
N VAL A 174 -4.05 15.80 0.13
CA VAL A 174 -4.86 14.60 -0.04
C VAL A 174 -6.04 14.87 -0.98
N ALA A 175 -6.35 13.92 -1.85
CA ALA A 175 -7.53 13.92 -2.73
C ALA A 175 -8.55 12.88 -2.25
N PRO A 176 -9.85 13.04 -2.55
CA PRO A 176 -10.81 11.98 -2.38
C PRO A 176 -10.37 10.70 -3.10
N VAL A 177 -10.56 9.54 -2.50
CA VAL A 177 -10.18 8.26 -3.12
C VAL A 177 -10.89 8.08 -4.46
N GLY A 178 -10.21 7.47 -5.43
CA GLY A 178 -10.79 7.24 -6.76
C GLY A 178 -10.89 8.48 -7.64
N SER A 179 -10.23 9.59 -7.30
CA SER A 179 -10.21 10.82 -8.12
C SER A 179 -9.42 10.67 -9.41
N PHE A 180 -8.58 9.66 -9.52
CA PHE A 180 -7.67 9.42 -10.64
C PHE A 180 -8.09 8.20 -11.45
N GLN A 181 -7.37 7.93 -12.53
CA GLN A 181 -7.70 6.83 -13.43
C GLN A 181 -7.64 5.48 -12.72
N ARG A 182 -8.58 4.61 -13.09
CA ARG A 182 -8.55 3.21 -12.71
C ARG A 182 -7.34 2.53 -13.34
N GLU A 183 -6.55 1.87 -12.53
CA GLU A 183 -5.31 1.22 -12.95
C GLU A 183 -5.58 -0.14 -13.63
N LYS A 184 -4.56 -0.71 -14.27
CA LYS A 184 -4.65 -2.02 -14.96
C LYS A 184 -5.05 -3.16 -14.03
N SER A 185 -4.65 -3.09 -12.76
CA SER A 185 -5.10 -4.01 -11.71
C SER A 185 -6.62 -3.96 -11.46
N GLY A 186 -7.25 -2.86 -11.81
CA GLY A 186 -8.64 -2.53 -11.47
C GLY A 186 -8.79 -1.80 -10.15
N LEU A 187 -7.68 -1.43 -9.52
CA LEU A 187 -7.63 -0.63 -8.30
C LEU A 187 -7.47 0.86 -8.63
N TYR A 188 -7.45 1.69 -7.61
CA TYR A 188 -7.24 3.14 -7.68
C TYR A 188 -6.14 3.56 -6.71
N ASP A 189 -5.46 4.65 -7.02
CA ASP A 189 -4.56 5.39 -6.13
C ASP A 189 -3.31 4.62 -5.66
N MET A 190 -2.94 3.52 -6.33
CA MET A 190 -1.68 2.82 -6.04
C MET A 190 -0.45 3.66 -6.42
N ALA A 191 -0.61 4.63 -7.33
CA ALA A 191 0.47 5.47 -7.85
C ALA A 191 0.69 6.77 -7.06
N GLY A 192 -0.19 7.10 -6.10
CA GLY A 192 -0.11 8.36 -5.35
C GLY A 192 -1.16 8.47 -4.27
N ASN A 193 -1.57 9.68 -3.97
CA ASN A 193 -2.49 10.10 -2.94
C ASN A 193 -1.87 9.98 -1.54
N VAL A 194 -1.90 8.80 -0.92
CA VAL A 194 -1.18 8.53 0.32
C VAL A 194 -0.34 7.26 0.18
N SER A 195 0.82 7.24 0.84
CA SER A 195 1.56 6.00 1.05
C SER A 195 0.72 5.06 1.92
N GLU A 196 0.98 3.77 1.87
CA GLU A 196 0.15 2.77 2.50
C GLU A 196 0.97 1.87 3.42
N TRP A 197 0.53 1.74 4.68
CA TRP A 197 1.01 0.69 5.56
C TRP A 197 0.76 -0.68 4.91
N VAL A 198 1.76 -1.55 4.95
CA VAL A 198 1.62 -2.96 4.60
C VAL A 198 1.91 -3.85 5.80
N HIS A 199 1.61 -5.12 5.69
CA HIS A 199 1.71 -6.08 6.80
C HIS A 199 3.14 -6.23 7.34
N ASP A 200 4.12 -6.25 6.45
CA ASP A 200 5.48 -6.70 6.74
C ASP A 200 6.21 -5.79 7.74
N TYR A 201 6.97 -6.41 8.63
CA TYR A 201 8.03 -5.69 9.34
C TYR A 201 9.10 -5.22 8.34
N TYR A 202 9.65 -4.04 8.58
CA TYR A 202 10.74 -3.50 7.79
C TYR A 202 12.06 -4.18 8.17
N SER A 203 12.77 -4.69 7.17
CA SER A 203 14.10 -5.28 7.31
C SER A 203 15.03 -4.75 6.24
N ILE A 204 16.28 -4.52 6.61
CA ILE A 204 17.39 -4.18 5.72
C ILE A 204 18.31 -5.38 5.45
N VAL A 205 17.92 -6.55 5.91
CA VAL A 205 18.68 -7.79 5.68
C VAL A 205 18.36 -8.29 4.28
N PRO A 206 19.36 -8.45 3.40
CA PRO A 206 19.14 -9.04 2.09
C PRO A 206 18.58 -10.47 2.23
N PRO A 207 17.74 -10.90 1.28
CA PRO A 207 17.32 -12.29 1.27
C PRO A 207 18.48 -13.23 1.03
N ASP A 208 18.42 -14.40 1.64
CA ASP A 208 19.37 -15.48 1.36
C ASP A 208 19.14 -15.99 -0.07
N ASP A 209 20.16 -15.91 -0.91
CA ASP A 209 20.18 -16.39 -2.28
C ASP A 209 19.00 -15.93 -3.18
N ASN A 210 18.88 -16.51 -4.36
CA ASN A 210 17.78 -16.31 -5.30
C ASN A 210 16.58 -17.23 -5.03
N ALA A 211 16.38 -17.67 -3.78
CA ALA A 211 15.31 -18.59 -3.41
C ALA A 211 13.93 -17.99 -3.69
N MET A 212 13.01 -18.80 -4.21
CA MET A 212 11.63 -18.41 -4.42
C MET A 212 10.88 -18.34 -3.10
N GLN A 213 10.38 -17.15 -2.76
CA GLN A 213 9.51 -16.92 -1.60
C GLN A 213 8.05 -17.11 -2.01
N LYS A 214 7.39 -18.07 -1.38
CA LYS A 214 5.98 -18.36 -1.68
C LYS A 214 5.06 -17.64 -0.68
N ASP A 215 4.17 -16.79 -1.20
CA ASP A 215 3.19 -16.02 -0.42
C ASP A 215 3.82 -15.37 0.84
N PRO A 216 4.93 -14.60 0.71
CA PRO A 216 5.68 -14.13 1.86
C PRO A 216 4.90 -13.09 2.67
N LEU A 217 5.07 -13.13 3.98
CA LEU A 217 4.49 -12.18 4.95
C LEU A 217 5.58 -11.41 5.73
N GLY A 218 6.83 -11.52 5.32
CA GLY A 218 7.95 -10.88 6.00
C GLY A 218 8.35 -11.56 7.30
N ASP A 219 9.17 -10.86 8.08
CA ASP A 219 9.66 -11.33 9.36
C ASP A 219 8.56 -11.44 10.43
N GLN A 220 8.77 -12.26 11.43
CA GLN A 220 7.81 -12.47 12.54
C GLN A 220 7.86 -11.37 13.60
N ALA A 221 8.91 -10.57 13.61
CA ALA A 221 9.12 -9.47 14.55
C ALA A 221 10.02 -8.40 13.92
N GLY A 222 9.93 -7.18 14.44
CA GLY A 222 10.72 -6.04 14.02
C GLY A 222 10.34 -4.79 14.81
N ASP A 223 11.06 -3.69 14.56
CA ASP A 223 10.86 -2.42 15.27
C ASP A 223 10.00 -1.42 14.48
N SER A 224 9.81 -1.67 13.19
CA SER A 224 9.04 -0.83 12.29
C SER A 224 8.35 -1.65 11.21
N HIS A 225 7.38 -1.06 10.54
CA HIS A 225 6.66 -1.69 9.44
C HIS A 225 6.94 -0.98 8.12
N VAL A 226 6.74 -1.70 7.03
CA VAL A 226 6.92 -1.17 5.69
C VAL A 226 5.74 -0.27 5.30
N ALA A 227 6.07 0.88 4.73
CA ALA A 227 5.15 1.73 3.98
C ALA A 227 5.53 1.68 2.49
N LYS A 228 4.53 1.58 1.63
CA LYS A 228 4.66 1.49 0.18
C LYS A 228 3.88 2.58 -0.53
N GLY A 229 4.33 2.90 -1.73
CA GLY A 229 3.63 3.81 -2.62
C GLY A 229 4.01 5.28 -2.45
N ALA A 230 3.94 6.01 -3.57
CA ALA A 230 4.05 7.45 -3.59
C ALA A 230 2.84 8.11 -2.90
N ASN A 231 3.00 9.34 -2.50
CA ASN A 231 1.96 10.16 -1.88
C ASN A 231 1.96 11.58 -2.47
N TRP A 232 1.08 12.42 -1.99
CA TRP A 232 0.93 13.79 -2.48
C TRP A 232 2.17 14.69 -2.26
N ARG A 233 3.16 14.25 -1.44
CA ARG A 233 4.47 14.91 -1.28
C ARG A 233 5.59 14.31 -2.13
N SER A 234 5.34 13.20 -2.81
CA SER A 234 6.37 12.49 -3.59
C SER A 234 6.64 13.21 -4.90
N GLY A 235 7.85 13.73 -5.08
CA GLY A 235 8.26 14.51 -6.25
C GLY A 235 9.55 14.06 -6.90
N THR A 236 10.08 12.88 -6.53
CA THR A 236 11.32 12.34 -7.08
C THR A 236 11.08 11.02 -7.80
N VAL A 237 11.93 10.69 -8.78
CA VAL A 237 11.86 9.42 -9.49
C VAL A 237 11.98 8.23 -8.54
N THR A 238 12.71 8.36 -7.46
CA THR A 238 12.85 7.31 -6.43
C THR A 238 11.52 6.94 -5.82
N GLU A 239 10.76 7.94 -5.37
CA GLU A 239 9.49 7.74 -4.65
C GLU A 239 8.35 7.29 -5.55
N LEU A 240 8.38 7.66 -6.83
CA LEU A 240 7.32 7.30 -7.79
C LEU A 240 7.34 5.83 -8.21
N ARG A 241 8.43 5.12 -7.95
CA ARG A 241 8.59 3.71 -8.27
C ARG A 241 7.96 2.82 -7.19
N PRO A 242 7.08 1.88 -7.53
CA PRO A 242 6.50 0.95 -6.56
C PRO A 242 7.51 0.07 -5.81
N ALA A 243 8.74 -0.06 -6.33
CA ALA A 243 9.82 -0.73 -5.61
C ALA A 243 10.31 0.06 -4.39
N PHE A 244 10.07 1.38 -4.34
CA PHE A 244 10.42 2.22 -3.19
C PHE A 244 9.72 1.73 -1.92
N ARG A 245 10.46 1.72 -0.81
CA ARG A 245 9.98 1.26 0.49
C ARG A 245 10.59 2.07 1.62
N GLU A 246 9.80 2.29 2.66
CA GLU A 246 10.23 2.95 3.89
C GLU A 246 9.91 2.05 5.09
N GLY A 247 10.75 2.11 6.11
CA GLY A 247 10.46 1.55 7.42
C GLY A 247 10.02 2.67 8.36
N LEU A 248 8.80 2.59 8.87
CA LEU A 248 8.21 3.65 9.70
C LEU A 248 7.67 3.09 11.02
N VAL A 249 7.70 3.92 12.04
CA VAL A 249 7.16 3.61 13.39
C VAL A 249 5.85 4.36 13.61
N ASN A 250 5.78 5.63 13.18
CA ASN A 250 4.66 6.52 13.44
C ASN A 250 3.83 6.80 12.18
N GLY A 251 2.54 7.10 12.36
CA GLY A 251 1.70 7.62 11.31
C GLY A 251 2.16 9.00 10.82
N ARG A 252 1.79 9.34 9.60
CA ARG A 252 2.01 10.64 8.96
C ARG A 252 0.75 11.10 8.24
N ASP A 253 0.66 12.39 7.94
CA ASP A 253 -0.48 12.96 7.21
C ASP A 253 -0.50 12.62 5.70
N ASP A 254 0.54 11.95 5.21
CA ASP A 254 0.66 11.40 3.86
C ASP A 254 0.66 9.85 3.83
N LEU A 255 0.29 9.22 4.93
CA LEU A 255 0.33 7.77 5.13
C LEU A 255 -1.01 7.25 5.65
N GLY A 256 -1.64 6.41 4.87
CA GLY A 256 -2.87 5.70 5.20
C GLY A 256 -2.67 4.18 5.07
N PHE A 257 -3.72 3.47 4.69
CA PHE A 257 -3.63 2.04 4.48
C PHE A 257 -4.77 1.51 3.61
N ARG A 258 -4.53 0.38 2.99
CA ARG A 258 -5.47 -0.40 2.20
C ARG A 258 -5.60 -1.79 2.82
N ILE A 259 -6.82 -2.30 2.90
CA ILE A 259 -7.05 -3.61 3.49
C ILE A 259 -7.17 -4.71 2.45
N GLY A 260 -6.86 -5.92 2.88
CA GLY A 260 -7.09 -7.15 2.13
C GLY A 260 -7.56 -8.25 3.05
N ARG A 261 -7.82 -9.43 2.50
CA ARG A 261 -8.01 -10.68 3.24
C ARG A 261 -7.86 -11.86 2.29
N TYR A 262 -7.52 -13.00 2.81
CA TYR A 262 -7.59 -14.24 2.03
C TYR A 262 -9.04 -14.66 1.75
N LEU A 263 -9.23 -15.39 0.65
CA LEU A 263 -10.52 -15.94 0.27
C LEU A 263 -11.02 -16.94 1.30
#